data_c70664b13cffdb1bfdc09c5a53905da1
#
_entry.id   c70664b13cffdb1bfdc09c5a53905da1
#
_cell.length_a   1.000
_cell.length_b   1.000
_cell.length_c   1.000
_cell.angle_alpha   90.00
_cell.angle_beta   90.00
_cell.angle_gamma   90.00
#
_symmetry.space_group_name_H-M   'P 1'
#
loop_
_entity.id
_entity.type
_entity.pdbx_description
1 polymer ?
#
loop_
_entity_poly.entity_id
_entity_poly.type
_entity_poly.pdbx_seq_one_letter_code
_entity_poly.pdbx_strand_id
1 'polypeptide(L)'
;MTNHWIDIRNSDCILIMGSNAAENHPISFKWVTDAMKHGGKLISVDPRFTRTSSKADYYTALRSGTDIAFLGGMIKYILENDKYFKEYVAAYTNAPFIVAADYDFKDGLFSGFDAKARKYDKKMWGLVKDEKGNPKKDRTLQDPRCVLQLLKQHYDRYDPETVSAITGTPKDELLKVYEMYTATGKKGKAGTIMYAMGWTQHTVGVQNIRAMAIIQ
;
A
#
# COMPACT_ATOMS: atom_id res chain seq x y z
N MET A 1 -3.50 -12.17 9.37
CA MET A 1 -2.25 -12.66 8.79
C MET A 1 -2.60 -13.49 7.56
N THR A 2 -2.09 -13.12 6.39
CA THR A 2 -2.42 -13.81 5.14
C THR A 2 -1.56 -15.06 4.91
N ASN A 3 -0.31 -15.04 5.37
CA ASN A 3 0.65 -16.13 5.20
C ASN A 3 1.14 -16.67 6.53
N HIS A 4 1.71 -17.86 6.53
CA HIS A 4 2.39 -18.39 7.69
C HIS A 4 3.68 -17.60 7.97
N TRP A 5 4.07 -17.44 9.24
CA TRP A 5 5.28 -16.69 9.63
C TRP A 5 6.56 -17.16 8.95
N ILE A 6 6.69 -18.46 8.70
CA ILE A 6 7.85 -19.03 8.03
C ILE A 6 8.05 -18.53 6.61
N ASP A 7 6.98 -18.09 5.93
CA ASP A 7 7.06 -17.57 4.55
C ASP A 7 7.80 -16.24 4.46
N ILE A 8 7.96 -15.51 5.57
CA ILE A 8 8.74 -14.27 5.61
C ILE A 8 10.16 -14.50 5.07
N ARG A 9 10.73 -15.69 5.32
CA ARG A 9 12.08 -16.08 4.84
C ARG A 9 12.23 -16.02 3.31
N ASN A 10 11.13 -16.11 2.57
CA ASN A 10 11.11 -16.10 1.11
C ASN A 10 11.01 -14.69 0.52
N SER A 11 11.03 -13.65 1.36
CA SER A 11 10.91 -12.26 0.92
C SER A 11 12.23 -11.70 0.42
N ASP A 12 12.21 -11.03 -0.72
CA ASP A 12 13.35 -10.27 -1.24
C ASP A 12 13.45 -8.88 -0.58
N CYS A 13 12.32 -8.32 -0.13
CA CYS A 13 12.29 -7.09 0.65
C CYS A 13 11.17 -7.16 1.71
N ILE A 14 11.51 -6.75 2.92
CA ILE A 14 10.58 -6.70 4.05
C ILE A 14 10.49 -5.26 4.53
N LEU A 15 9.30 -4.70 4.51
CA LEU A 15 9.00 -3.40 5.12
C LEU A 15 8.32 -3.62 6.47
N ILE A 16 8.96 -3.20 7.56
CA ILE A 16 8.33 -3.18 8.89
C ILE A 16 8.00 -1.76 9.24
N MET A 17 6.71 -1.48 9.41
CA MET A 17 6.19 -0.14 9.70
C MET A 17 5.15 -0.21 10.81
N GLY A 18 5.29 0.63 11.84
CA GLY A 18 4.39 0.64 12.99
C GLY A 18 4.47 -0.64 13.85
N SER A 19 5.66 -1.29 13.88
CA SER A 19 5.93 -2.49 14.67
C SER A 19 7.40 -2.60 15.07
N ASN A 20 7.64 -2.95 16.32
CA ASN A 20 8.99 -3.32 16.80
C ASN A 20 9.10 -4.85 16.89
N ALA A 21 9.04 -5.52 15.75
CA ALA A 21 8.96 -6.98 15.66
C ALA A 21 10.13 -7.71 16.32
N ALA A 22 11.32 -7.13 16.35
CA ALA A 22 12.49 -7.72 17.00
C ALA A 22 12.31 -7.88 18.53
N GLU A 23 11.44 -7.06 19.16
CA GLU A 23 11.13 -7.16 20.60
C GLU A 23 9.80 -7.82 20.87
N ASN A 24 8.73 -7.39 20.16
CA ASN A 24 7.39 -7.87 20.46
C ASN A 24 7.02 -9.22 19.80
N HIS A 25 7.75 -9.62 18.75
CA HIS A 25 7.56 -10.90 18.05
C HIS A 25 8.92 -11.57 17.70
N PRO A 26 9.78 -11.86 18.68
CA PRO A 26 11.15 -12.29 18.44
C PRO A 26 11.23 -13.62 17.66
N ILE A 27 10.26 -14.50 17.84
CA ILE A 27 10.22 -15.78 17.12
C ILE A 27 9.91 -15.57 15.62
N SER A 28 9.04 -14.61 15.28
CA SER A 28 8.80 -14.27 13.87
C SER A 28 9.99 -13.52 13.26
N PHE A 29 10.67 -12.69 14.05
CA PHE A 29 11.84 -11.95 13.60
C PHE A 29 13.01 -12.86 13.20
N LYS A 30 13.07 -14.08 13.69
CA LYS A 30 13.96 -15.13 13.20
C LYS A 30 13.84 -15.33 11.69
N TRP A 31 12.63 -15.30 11.15
CA TRP A 31 12.40 -15.48 9.71
C TRP A 31 12.77 -14.23 8.89
N VAL A 32 12.67 -13.05 9.49
CA VAL A 32 13.20 -11.81 8.92
C VAL A 32 14.73 -11.91 8.77
N THR A 33 15.41 -12.31 9.84
CA THR A 33 16.88 -12.50 9.79
C THR A 33 17.29 -13.62 8.84
N ASP A 34 16.48 -14.65 8.68
CA ASP A 34 16.72 -15.73 7.71
C ASP A 34 16.61 -15.20 6.26
N ALA A 35 15.58 -14.40 5.94
CA ALA A 35 15.47 -13.72 4.66
C ALA A 35 16.71 -12.85 4.36
N MET A 36 17.16 -12.06 5.33
CA MET A 36 18.35 -11.20 5.20
C MET A 36 19.62 -12.01 4.91
N LYS A 37 19.82 -13.18 5.54
CA LYS A 37 20.94 -14.08 5.27
C LYS A 37 20.95 -14.60 3.82
N HIS A 38 19.79 -14.68 3.20
CA HIS A 38 19.63 -15.09 1.80
C HIS A 38 19.58 -13.90 0.82
N GLY A 39 19.95 -12.68 1.28
CA GLY A 39 20.05 -11.48 0.45
C GLY A 39 18.80 -10.60 0.44
N GLY A 40 17.75 -10.97 1.17
CA GLY A 40 16.57 -10.12 1.39
C GLY A 40 16.94 -8.83 2.13
N LYS A 41 16.20 -7.75 1.84
CA LYS A 41 16.41 -6.44 2.45
C LYS A 41 15.36 -6.16 3.51
N LEU A 42 15.78 -5.54 4.61
CA LEU A 42 14.90 -5.07 5.67
C LEU A 42 14.85 -3.55 5.69
N ILE A 43 13.65 -3.01 5.58
CA ILE A 43 13.35 -1.58 5.75
C ILE A 43 12.54 -1.42 7.05
N SER A 44 12.93 -0.48 7.89
CA SER A 44 12.18 -0.09 9.09
C SER A 44 11.73 1.37 8.98
N VAL A 45 10.43 1.59 9.09
CA VAL A 45 9.84 2.93 9.13
C VAL A 45 9.07 3.08 10.44
N ASP A 46 9.56 3.93 11.33
CA ASP A 46 8.99 4.08 12.68
C ASP A 46 9.34 5.48 13.24
N PRO A 47 8.44 6.15 13.96
CA PRO A 47 8.75 7.43 14.62
C PRO A 47 9.93 7.34 15.58
N ARG A 48 10.22 6.15 16.09
CA ARG A 48 11.27 5.87 17.04
C ARG A 48 12.27 4.87 16.47
N PHE A 49 13.57 5.12 16.66
CA PHE A 49 14.60 4.14 16.38
C PHE A 49 14.49 2.96 17.36
N THR A 50 14.06 1.81 16.87
CA THR A 50 13.75 0.62 17.67
C THR A 50 14.82 -0.46 17.51
N ARG A 51 14.68 -1.58 18.25
CA ARG A 51 15.54 -2.74 18.05
C ARG A 51 15.36 -3.33 16.63
N THR A 52 14.18 -3.28 16.06
CA THR A 52 13.94 -3.62 14.65
C THR A 52 14.73 -2.69 13.73
N SER A 53 14.69 -1.38 13.98
CA SER A 53 15.42 -0.38 13.20
C SER A 53 16.93 -0.61 13.23
N SER A 54 17.48 -1.04 14.39
CA SER A 54 18.92 -1.35 14.54
C SER A 54 19.38 -2.57 13.72
N LYS A 55 18.46 -3.33 13.18
CA LYS A 55 18.74 -4.52 12.34
C LYS A 55 18.43 -4.30 10.86
N ALA A 56 17.76 -3.18 10.55
CA ALA A 56 17.35 -2.87 9.18
C ALA A 56 18.55 -2.46 8.29
N ASP A 57 18.49 -2.82 7.02
CA ASP A 57 19.38 -2.28 5.99
C ASP A 57 19.14 -0.78 5.78
N TYR A 58 17.87 -0.36 6.00
CA TYR A 58 17.48 1.04 5.90
C TYR A 58 16.42 1.40 6.93
N TYR A 59 16.63 2.53 7.60
CA TYR A 59 15.68 3.10 8.55
C TYR A 59 15.37 4.54 8.18
N THR A 60 14.10 4.92 8.28
CA THR A 60 13.69 6.33 8.27
C THR A 60 12.57 6.58 9.28
N ALA A 61 12.50 7.80 9.76
CA ALA A 61 11.48 8.25 10.69
C ALA A 61 10.34 8.98 9.96
N LEU A 62 9.15 8.96 10.59
CA LEU A 62 8.01 9.78 10.18
C LEU A 62 7.31 10.34 11.42
N ARG A 63 6.48 11.36 11.25
CA ARG A 63 5.57 11.82 12.31
C ARG A 63 4.51 10.78 12.58
N SER A 64 4.23 10.50 13.85
CA SER A 64 3.13 9.61 14.24
C SER A 64 1.81 10.10 13.63
N GLY A 65 1.01 9.15 13.08
CA GLY A 65 -0.29 9.45 12.49
C GLY A 65 -0.26 9.90 11.03
N THR A 66 0.91 9.89 10.37
CA THR A 66 1.07 10.28 8.97
C THR A 66 1.36 9.10 8.03
N ASP A 67 1.20 7.89 8.53
CA ASP A 67 1.46 6.63 7.81
C ASP A 67 0.70 6.55 6.49
N ILE A 68 -0.57 6.99 6.48
CA ILE A 68 -1.41 6.98 5.28
C ILE A 68 -0.83 7.87 4.16
N ALA A 69 -0.21 9.00 4.52
CA ALA A 69 0.43 9.87 3.53
C ALA A 69 1.71 9.23 2.99
N PHE A 70 2.52 8.62 3.88
CA PHE A 70 3.71 7.88 3.50
C PHE A 70 3.38 6.74 2.50
N LEU A 71 2.37 5.93 2.82
CA LEU A 71 1.90 4.84 1.95
C LEU A 71 1.26 5.37 0.67
N GLY A 72 0.53 6.49 0.75
CA GLY A 72 -0.06 7.16 -0.42
C GLY A 72 0.99 7.60 -1.42
N GLY A 73 2.11 8.16 -0.94
CA GLY A 73 3.26 8.49 -1.78
C GLY A 73 3.91 7.27 -2.43
N MET A 74 4.00 6.15 -1.70
CA MET A 74 4.49 4.88 -2.26
C MET A 74 3.57 4.35 -3.37
N ILE A 75 2.24 4.42 -3.18
CA ILE A 75 1.26 4.02 -4.19
C ILE A 75 1.42 4.88 -5.45
N LYS A 76 1.51 6.21 -5.29
CA LYS A 76 1.78 7.11 -6.42
C LYS A 76 3.05 6.71 -7.16
N TYR A 77 4.15 6.52 -6.42
CA TYR A 77 5.43 6.11 -7.00
C TYR A 77 5.34 4.80 -7.80
N ILE A 78 4.62 3.80 -7.28
CA ILE A 78 4.36 2.52 -7.96
C ILE A 78 3.62 2.76 -9.28
N LEU A 79 2.54 3.53 -9.24
CA LEU A 79 1.65 3.74 -10.39
C LEU A 79 2.27 4.62 -11.47
N GLU A 80 3.07 5.62 -11.10
CA GLU A 80 3.75 6.51 -12.08
C GLU A 80 4.93 5.85 -12.76
N ASN A 81 5.66 4.98 -12.04
CA ASN A 81 6.87 4.35 -12.54
C ASN A 81 6.64 2.91 -13.03
N ASP A 82 5.38 2.48 -13.15
CA ASP A 82 4.99 1.12 -13.55
C ASP A 82 5.72 0.02 -12.74
N LYS A 83 5.92 0.25 -11.43
CA LYS A 83 6.63 -0.63 -10.51
C LYS A 83 5.74 -1.73 -9.91
N TYR A 84 4.95 -2.38 -10.74
CA TYR A 84 4.05 -3.48 -10.35
C TYR A 84 4.08 -4.59 -11.41
N PHE A 85 3.80 -5.81 -10.99
CA PHE A 85 3.73 -6.97 -11.89
C PHE A 85 2.39 -6.96 -12.64
N LYS A 86 2.36 -6.40 -13.87
CA LYS A 86 1.15 -6.11 -14.65
C LYS A 86 0.26 -7.34 -14.86
N GLU A 87 0.85 -8.48 -15.21
CA GLU A 87 0.10 -9.72 -15.46
C GLU A 87 -0.62 -10.20 -14.20
N TYR A 88 0.04 -10.11 -13.04
CA TYR A 88 -0.57 -10.45 -11.76
C TYR A 88 -1.71 -9.49 -11.42
N VAL A 89 -1.46 -8.19 -11.51
CA VAL A 89 -2.45 -7.13 -11.21
C VAL A 89 -3.69 -7.27 -12.09
N ALA A 90 -3.52 -7.52 -13.40
CA ALA A 90 -4.63 -7.69 -14.34
C ALA A 90 -5.40 -9.00 -14.13
N ALA A 91 -4.75 -10.07 -13.61
CA ALA A 91 -5.38 -11.38 -13.46
C ALA A 91 -6.05 -11.58 -12.09
N TYR A 92 -5.41 -11.10 -11.00
CA TYR A 92 -5.74 -11.50 -9.63
C TYR A 92 -6.24 -10.37 -8.74
N THR A 93 -6.37 -9.13 -9.26
CA THR A 93 -6.90 -8.00 -8.50
C THR A 93 -8.16 -7.43 -9.15
N ASN A 94 -8.76 -6.41 -8.50
CA ASN A 94 -9.88 -5.65 -9.07
C ASN A 94 -9.44 -4.48 -9.97
N ALA A 95 -8.15 -4.27 -10.17
CA ALA A 95 -7.60 -3.19 -10.98
C ALA A 95 -8.20 -3.06 -12.39
N PRO A 96 -8.47 -4.18 -13.13
CA PRO A 96 -9.03 -4.11 -14.48
C PRO A 96 -10.54 -3.86 -14.52
N PHE A 97 -11.27 -3.88 -13.42
CA PHE A 97 -12.72 -3.70 -13.45
C PHE A 97 -13.10 -2.28 -13.85
N ILE A 98 -14.12 -2.17 -14.74
CA ILE A 98 -14.65 -0.89 -15.18
C ILE A 98 -15.71 -0.41 -14.18
N VAL A 99 -15.49 0.74 -13.60
CA VAL A 99 -16.39 1.37 -12.63
C VAL A 99 -17.53 2.09 -13.37
N ALA A 100 -18.76 1.95 -12.88
CA ALA A 100 -19.94 2.58 -13.46
C ALA A 100 -19.81 4.11 -13.50
N ALA A 101 -20.47 4.75 -14.49
CA ALA A 101 -20.33 6.17 -14.75
C ALA A 101 -20.90 7.07 -13.63
N ASP A 102 -21.86 6.56 -12.88
CA ASP A 102 -22.51 7.23 -11.75
C ASP A 102 -21.69 7.21 -10.45
N TYR A 103 -20.60 6.43 -10.41
CA TYR A 103 -19.64 6.48 -9.31
C TYR A 103 -18.66 7.64 -9.49
N ASP A 104 -18.50 8.44 -8.46
CA ASP A 104 -17.49 9.49 -8.38
C ASP A 104 -16.99 9.67 -6.95
N PHE A 105 -15.82 10.31 -6.80
CA PHE A 105 -15.27 10.75 -5.53
C PHE A 105 -14.88 12.23 -5.65
N LYS A 106 -15.68 13.10 -5.03
CA LYS A 106 -15.51 14.55 -5.11
C LYS A 106 -15.59 15.18 -3.72
N ASP A 107 -14.69 16.12 -3.44
CA ASP A 107 -14.64 16.89 -2.18
C ASP A 107 -14.64 16.01 -0.91
N GLY A 108 -13.96 14.85 -0.97
CA GLY A 108 -13.86 13.90 0.13
C GLY A 108 -15.07 12.98 0.29
N LEU A 109 -16.05 13.04 -0.58
CA LEU A 109 -17.28 12.25 -0.52
C LEU A 109 -17.43 11.36 -1.76
N PHE A 110 -17.95 10.16 -1.55
CA PHE A 110 -18.36 9.27 -2.64
C PHE A 110 -19.78 9.58 -3.11
N SER A 111 -20.10 9.20 -4.36
CA SER A 111 -21.45 9.28 -4.89
C SER A 111 -22.49 8.63 -3.95
N GLY A 112 -23.71 9.16 -3.93
CA GLY A 112 -24.81 8.65 -3.12
C GLY A 112 -24.78 9.10 -1.65
N PHE A 113 -24.00 10.12 -1.30
CA PHE A 113 -24.02 10.67 0.06
C PHE A 113 -25.28 11.51 0.29
N ASP A 114 -26.06 11.12 1.30
CA ASP A 114 -27.19 11.90 1.84
C ASP A 114 -26.74 12.67 3.08
N ALA A 115 -26.61 13.98 2.95
CA ALA A 115 -26.15 14.86 4.02
C ALA A 115 -27.14 14.92 5.21
N LYS A 116 -28.46 14.77 4.96
CA LYS A 116 -29.48 14.80 6.02
C LYS A 116 -29.46 13.49 6.83
N ALA A 117 -29.46 12.36 6.14
CA ALA A 117 -29.39 11.04 6.77
C ALA A 117 -27.98 10.63 7.22
N ARG A 118 -26.94 11.40 6.81
CA ARG A 118 -25.50 11.13 7.08
C ARG A 118 -25.09 9.70 6.73
N LYS A 119 -25.58 9.21 5.58
CA LYS A 119 -25.29 7.84 5.09
C LYS A 119 -25.15 7.83 3.56
N TYR A 120 -24.63 6.73 3.04
CA TYR A 120 -24.47 6.51 1.62
C TYR A 120 -25.54 5.58 1.04
N ASP A 121 -26.09 5.92 -0.11
CA ASP A 121 -26.73 4.95 -1.02
C ASP A 121 -25.63 4.31 -1.88
N LYS A 122 -25.29 3.07 -1.57
CA LYS A 122 -24.22 2.32 -2.25
C LYS A 122 -24.63 1.75 -3.60
N LYS A 123 -25.88 1.93 -4.05
CA LYS A 123 -26.32 1.47 -5.37
C LYS A 123 -25.52 2.11 -6.51
N MET A 124 -25.01 3.33 -6.30
CA MET A 124 -24.15 4.03 -7.25
C MET A 124 -22.70 3.50 -7.29
N TRP A 125 -22.32 2.59 -6.39
CA TRP A 125 -20.96 2.01 -6.32
C TRP A 125 -20.86 0.74 -7.15
N GLY A 126 -21.34 0.79 -8.38
CA GLY A 126 -21.43 -0.34 -9.26
C GLY A 126 -20.24 -0.48 -10.20
N LEU A 127 -20.15 -1.68 -10.77
CA LEU A 127 -19.26 -1.96 -11.90
C LEU A 127 -20.09 -2.12 -13.17
N VAL A 128 -19.53 -1.72 -14.30
CA VAL A 128 -20.12 -2.04 -15.61
C VAL A 128 -20.17 -3.55 -15.78
N LYS A 129 -21.32 -4.07 -16.22
CA LYS A 129 -21.51 -5.51 -16.45
C LYS A 129 -21.55 -5.82 -17.93
N ASP A 130 -21.12 -7.03 -18.29
CA ASP A 130 -21.28 -7.61 -19.63
C ASP A 130 -22.72 -8.18 -19.81
N GLU A 131 -23.02 -8.68 -21.00
CA GLU A 131 -24.31 -9.27 -21.35
C GLU A 131 -24.71 -10.47 -20.46
N LYS A 132 -23.73 -11.12 -19.82
CA LYS A 132 -23.91 -12.25 -18.90
C LYS A 132 -24.02 -11.82 -17.43
N GLY A 133 -23.97 -10.50 -17.16
CA GLY A 133 -24.04 -9.96 -15.81
C GLY A 133 -22.70 -9.97 -15.03
N ASN A 134 -21.60 -10.37 -15.65
CA ASN A 134 -20.28 -10.35 -15.00
C ASN A 134 -19.65 -8.97 -15.08
N PRO A 135 -18.82 -8.56 -14.09
CA PRO A 135 -18.08 -7.30 -14.16
C PRO A 135 -17.17 -7.25 -15.40
N LYS A 136 -17.35 -6.22 -16.21
CA LYS A 136 -16.50 -5.95 -17.37
C LYS A 136 -15.08 -5.61 -16.93
N LYS A 137 -14.08 -6.11 -17.67
CA LYS A 137 -12.66 -5.92 -17.37
C LYS A 137 -11.91 -5.36 -18.57
N ASP A 138 -11.05 -4.39 -18.32
CA ASP A 138 -9.98 -4.00 -19.24
C ASP A 138 -8.66 -4.59 -18.76
N ARG A 139 -8.20 -5.67 -19.35
CA ARG A 139 -6.93 -6.30 -19.00
C ARG A 139 -5.70 -5.50 -19.45
N THR A 140 -5.89 -4.49 -20.32
CA THR A 140 -4.81 -3.57 -20.70
C THR A 140 -4.53 -2.54 -19.62
N LEU A 141 -5.47 -2.34 -18.68
CA LEU A 141 -5.42 -1.36 -17.61
C LEU A 141 -5.38 0.10 -18.11
N GLN A 142 -5.87 0.37 -19.32
CA GLN A 142 -5.82 1.70 -19.97
C GLN A 142 -7.17 2.42 -19.98
N ASP A 143 -8.27 1.71 -19.80
CA ASP A 143 -9.60 2.34 -19.74
C ASP A 143 -9.62 3.37 -18.61
N PRO A 144 -9.98 4.65 -18.88
CA PRO A 144 -9.98 5.72 -17.88
C PRO A 144 -10.93 5.48 -16.70
N ARG A 145 -11.89 4.58 -16.86
CA ARG A 145 -12.82 4.17 -15.80
C ARG A 145 -12.43 2.85 -15.12
N CYS A 146 -11.32 2.20 -15.50
CA CYS A 146 -10.87 1.05 -14.73
C CYS A 146 -10.33 1.49 -13.35
N VAL A 147 -10.42 0.59 -12.39
CA VAL A 147 -10.02 0.86 -10.99
C VAL A 147 -8.59 1.38 -10.92
N LEU A 148 -7.64 0.83 -11.70
CA LEU A 148 -6.25 1.28 -11.69
C LEU A 148 -6.11 2.75 -12.09
N GLN A 149 -6.81 3.20 -13.15
CA GLN A 149 -6.73 4.59 -13.61
C GLN A 149 -7.38 5.55 -12.62
N LEU A 150 -8.49 5.14 -12.00
CA LEU A 150 -9.11 5.93 -10.94
C LEU A 150 -8.22 6.03 -9.69
N LEU A 151 -7.51 4.96 -9.33
CA LEU A 151 -6.50 5.00 -8.27
C LEU A 151 -5.35 5.95 -8.64
N LYS A 152 -4.86 5.90 -9.87
CA LYS A 152 -3.80 6.79 -10.34
C LYS A 152 -4.20 8.26 -10.20
N GLN A 153 -5.42 8.61 -10.62
CA GLN A 153 -5.97 9.95 -10.43
C GLN A 153 -6.10 10.34 -8.94
N HIS A 154 -6.58 9.40 -8.10
CA HIS A 154 -6.75 9.67 -6.68
C HIS A 154 -5.44 9.91 -5.95
N TYR A 155 -4.41 9.12 -6.24
CA TYR A 155 -3.10 9.22 -5.58
C TYR A 155 -2.18 10.28 -6.18
N ASP A 156 -2.56 10.95 -7.25
CA ASP A 156 -1.77 12.02 -7.87
C ASP A 156 -1.40 13.16 -6.90
N ARG A 157 -2.24 13.42 -5.91
CA ARG A 157 -2.03 14.41 -4.84
C ARG A 157 -0.88 14.13 -3.88
N TYR A 158 -0.34 12.90 -3.86
CA TYR A 158 0.70 12.49 -2.93
C TYR A 158 2.10 12.58 -3.55
N ASP A 159 2.43 13.76 -4.11
CA ASP A 159 3.79 14.01 -4.59
C ASP A 159 4.82 13.95 -3.45
N PRO A 160 6.11 13.66 -3.77
CA PRO A 160 7.13 13.45 -2.74
C PRO A 160 7.36 14.68 -1.84
N GLU A 161 7.19 15.89 -2.36
CA GLU A 161 7.31 17.16 -1.62
C GLU A 161 6.18 17.28 -0.59
N THR A 162 4.95 17.08 -1.02
CA THR A 162 3.76 17.09 -0.15
C THR A 162 3.87 16.02 0.93
N VAL A 163 4.25 14.79 0.55
CA VAL A 163 4.42 13.69 1.52
C VAL A 163 5.54 14.00 2.51
N SER A 164 6.67 14.53 2.07
CA SER A 164 7.76 14.95 2.95
C SER A 164 7.31 16.02 3.94
N ALA A 165 6.58 17.02 3.48
CA ALA A 165 6.04 18.09 4.36
C ALA A 165 5.06 17.54 5.42
N ILE A 166 4.21 16.59 5.06
CA ILE A 166 3.24 15.95 5.96
C ILE A 166 3.96 15.04 6.97
N THR A 167 4.81 14.14 6.48
CA THR A 167 5.42 13.08 7.28
C THR A 167 6.64 13.55 8.07
N GLY A 168 7.29 14.62 7.64
CA GLY A 168 8.58 15.07 8.15
C GLY A 168 9.75 14.18 7.73
N THR A 169 9.51 13.16 6.93
CA THR A 169 10.55 12.32 6.34
C THR A 169 11.21 13.07 5.18
N PRO A 170 12.55 13.19 5.12
CA PRO A 170 13.23 13.78 3.98
C PRO A 170 12.85 13.13 2.66
N LYS A 171 12.72 13.93 1.60
CA LYS A 171 12.29 13.46 0.27
C LYS A 171 13.16 12.34 -0.28
N ASP A 172 14.46 12.45 -0.15
CA ASP A 172 15.43 11.46 -0.60
C ASP A 172 15.30 10.13 0.16
N GLU A 173 15.01 10.19 1.46
CA GLU A 173 14.72 9.01 2.27
C GLU A 173 13.40 8.32 1.87
N LEU A 174 12.34 9.11 1.61
CA LEU A 174 11.07 8.59 1.07
C LEU A 174 11.31 7.82 -0.23
N LEU A 175 11.96 8.47 -1.20
CA LEU A 175 12.23 7.88 -2.50
C LEU A 175 13.12 6.64 -2.39
N LYS A 176 14.08 6.63 -1.46
CA LYS A 176 14.92 5.46 -1.19
C LYS A 176 14.11 4.27 -0.69
N VAL A 177 13.19 4.48 0.25
CA VAL A 177 12.29 3.41 0.74
C VAL A 177 11.41 2.90 -0.40
N TYR A 178 10.83 3.82 -1.19
CA TYR A 178 9.94 3.45 -2.30
C TYR A 178 10.70 2.62 -3.34
N GLU A 179 11.88 3.08 -3.76
CA GLU A 179 12.73 2.35 -4.71
C GLU A 179 13.09 0.95 -4.22
N MET A 180 13.55 0.84 -2.96
CA MET A 180 13.96 -0.43 -2.38
C MET A 180 12.81 -1.43 -2.32
N TYR A 181 11.62 -1.01 -1.83
CA TYR A 181 10.49 -1.91 -1.68
C TYR A 181 9.89 -2.30 -3.05
N THR A 182 9.72 -1.34 -3.95
CA THR A 182 9.08 -1.57 -5.25
C THR A 182 9.97 -2.33 -6.26
N ALA A 183 11.25 -2.54 -5.94
CA ALA A 183 12.11 -3.45 -6.68
C ALA A 183 11.57 -4.90 -6.70
N THR A 184 10.64 -5.23 -5.80
CA THR A 184 9.93 -6.52 -5.75
C THR A 184 8.72 -6.60 -6.69
N GLY A 185 8.26 -5.49 -7.30
CA GLY A 185 7.09 -5.42 -8.17
C GLY A 185 7.26 -6.10 -9.54
N LYS A 186 7.88 -7.27 -9.59
CA LYS A 186 8.14 -8.03 -10.82
C LYS A 186 8.10 -9.55 -10.58
N LYS A 187 7.91 -10.31 -11.65
CA LYS A 187 7.87 -11.78 -11.59
C LYS A 187 9.10 -12.36 -10.88
N GLY A 188 8.86 -13.30 -9.98
CA GLY A 188 9.91 -14.02 -9.24
C GLY A 188 10.50 -13.25 -8.06
N LYS A 189 9.91 -12.09 -7.70
CA LYS A 189 10.27 -11.32 -6.52
C LYS A 189 9.09 -11.23 -5.56
N ALA A 190 9.38 -11.17 -4.26
CA ALA A 190 8.38 -11.09 -3.20
C ALA A 190 8.70 -9.97 -2.22
N GLY A 191 7.73 -9.06 -2.03
CA GLY A 191 7.73 -8.06 -0.96
C GLY A 191 6.82 -8.51 0.18
N THR A 192 7.18 -8.19 1.42
CA THR A 192 6.33 -8.43 2.59
C THR A 192 6.24 -7.16 3.42
N ILE A 193 5.03 -6.80 3.84
CA ILE A 193 4.81 -5.72 4.80
C ILE A 193 4.39 -6.32 6.14
N MET A 194 5.08 -5.94 7.21
CA MET A 194 4.75 -6.31 8.59
C MET A 194 4.36 -5.05 9.37
N TYR A 195 3.24 -5.10 10.05
CA TYR A 195 2.75 -4.00 10.90
C TYR A 195 2.16 -4.55 12.21
N ALA A 196 1.94 -3.66 13.17
CA ALA A 196 1.25 -3.98 14.41
C ALA A 196 0.43 -2.78 14.92
N MET A 197 0.40 -2.57 16.24
CA MET A 197 -0.43 -1.56 16.90
C MET A 197 -0.10 -0.12 16.49
N GLY A 198 1.13 0.16 16.04
CA GLY A 198 1.52 1.46 15.50
C GLY A 198 0.72 1.89 14.26
N TRP A 199 0.06 0.96 13.56
CA TRP A 199 -0.91 1.29 12.51
C TRP A 199 -2.36 1.20 12.99
N THR A 200 -2.69 0.11 13.72
CA THR A 200 -4.07 -0.22 14.03
C THR A 200 -4.69 0.72 15.07
N GLN A 201 -3.89 1.24 15.99
CA GLN A 201 -4.36 2.09 17.09
C GLN A 201 -4.35 3.60 16.76
N HIS A 202 -4.46 3.94 15.49
CA HIS A 202 -4.67 5.31 15.02
C HIS A 202 -6.13 5.53 14.63
N THR A 203 -6.59 6.79 14.67
CA THR A 203 -7.93 7.17 14.20
C THR A 203 -8.18 6.69 12.76
N VAL A 204 -7.16 6.73 11.91
CA VAL A 204 -7.19 6.25 10.51
C VAL A 204 -6.55 4.87 10.32
N GLY A 205 -6.49 4.05 11.36
CA GLY A 205 -5.80 2.75 11.33
C GLY A 205 -6.31 1.81 10.24
N VAL A 206 -7.63 1.77 10.02
CA VAL A 206 -8.24 0.97 8.94
C VAL A 206 -7.76 1.43 7.57
N GLN A 207 -7.62 2.73 7.35
CA GLN A 207 -7.16 3.31 6.10
C GLN A 207 -5.66 3.06 5.87
N ASN A 208 -4.84 3.08 6.91
CA ASN A 208 -3.44 2.67 6.83
C ASN A 208 -3.31 1.24 6.29
N ILE A 209 -4.09 0.30 6.85
CA ILE A 209 -4.09 -1.11 6.43
C ILE A 209 -4.62 -1.26 5.01
N ARG A 210 -5.65 -0.50 4.62
CA ARG A 210 -6.16 -0.50 3.23
C ARG A 210 -5.14 0.04 2.23
N ALA A 211 -4.41 1.10 2.57
CA ALA A 211 -3.33 1.61 1.73
C ALA A 211 -2.22 0.55 1.55
N MET A 212 -1.85 -0.16 2.62
CA MET A 212 -0.93 -1.29 2.55
C MET A 212 -1.46 -2.40 1.64
N ALA A 213 -2.74 -2.75 1.75
CA ALA A 213 -3.36 -3.79 0.90
C ALA A 213 -3.42 -3.39 -0.59
N ILE A 214 -3.39 -2.09 -0.91
CA ILE A 214 -3.26 -1.61 -2.29
C ILE A 214 -1.82 -1.81 -2.79
N ILE A 215 -0.82 -1.65 -1.93
CA ILE A 215 0.59 -1.82 -2.29
C ILE A 215 0.92 -3.30 -2.54
N GLN A 216 0.33 -4.23 -1.75
CA GLN A 216 0.52 -5.69 -1.87
C GLN A 216 -0.26 -6.28 -3.04
#